data_343cea3eeefe1d31407659aa335c59c1
#
_entry.id   343cea3eeefe1d31407659aa335c59c1
#
_cell.length_a   1.000
_cell.length_b   1.000
_cell.length_c   1.000
_cell.angle_alpha   90.00
_cell.angle_beta   90.00
_cell.angle_gamma   90.00
#
_symmetry.space_group_name_H-M   'P 1'
#
loop_
_entity.id
_entity.type
_entity.pdbx_description
1 polymer ?
#
loop_
_entity_poly.entity_id
_entity_poly.type
_entity_poly.pdbx_seq_one_letter_code
_entity_poly.pdbx_strand_id
1 'polypeptide(L)'
;HENGWKLTVAIADPTTFVKEAPDLTTLIATRGTSHYFHGLAIPMLPEVLTQSAALRPLEDKNALVCRLLISTEGAITDSSIQLAIIRSKAKLSYQEVEDVLTDGAEHEFAEHLKYLNDCYGALRSWRESRELVIEHRPEHRWLLNERKQIDRIEEVRKKGSQLLVEECMVAANRCIAQALKDAELPGPFVTHAGIRRDRADEAREFLTRFL
;
A
#
# COMPACT_ATOMS: atom_id res chain seq x y z
N HIS A 1 -4.17 -16.21 -15.78
CA HIS A 1 -5.08 -17.21 -15.22
C HIS A 1 -6.37 -17.22 -16.04
N GLU A 2 -6.87 -18.39 -16.43
CA GLU A 2 -8.06 -18.48 -17.30
C GLU A 2 -9.30 -17.78 -16.74
N ASN A 3 -9.42 -17.63 -15.43
CA ASN A 3 -10.57 -17.05 -14.73
C ASN A 3 -10.20 -15.86 -13.82
N GLY A 4 -9.20 -15.06 -14.18
CA GLY A 4 -8.80 -13.91 -13.41
C GLY A 4 -7.28 -13.75 -13.26
N TRP A 5 -6.81 -13.29 -12.09
CA TRP A 5 -5.41 -12.96 -11.86
C TRP A 5 -4.82 -13.72 -10.68
N LYS A 6 -3.52 -13.97 -10.76
CA LYS A 6 -2.69 -14.39 -9.64
C LYS A 6 -1.80 -13.21 -9.25
N LEU A 7 -2.21 -12.46 -8.25
CA LEU A 7 -1.45 -11.33 -7.71
C LEU A 7 -0.48 -11.82 -6.64
N THR A 8 0.77 -11.38 -6.70
CA THR A 8 1.77 -11.60 -5.64
C THR A 8 2.20 -10.26 -5.06
N VAL A 9 1.99 -10.09 -3.77
CA VAL A 9 2.47 -8.93 -3.02
C VAL A 9 3.60 -9.39 -2.11
N ALA A 10 4.79 -8.81 -2.27
CA ALA A 10 5.95 -9.11 -1.45
C ALA A 10 6.33 -7.87 -0.63
N ILE A 11 6.44 -8.05 0.67
CA ILE A 11 6.75 -6.98 1.63
C ILE A 11 8.11 -7.31 2.26
N ALA A 12 9.01 -6.33 2.30
CA ALA A 12 10.30 -6.49 2.95
C ALA A 12 10.14 -6.97 4.40
N ASP A 13 10.89 -8.00 4.78
CA ASP A 13 10.86 -8.54 6.15
C ASP A 13 12.09 -8.11 6.96
N PRO A 14 12.01 -7.03 7.75
CA PRO A 14 13.08 -6.61 8.64
C PRO A 14 13.15 -7.43 9.94
N THR A 15 12.19 -8.32 10.22
CA THR A 15 12.08 -8.99 11.52
C THR A 15 13.25 -9.92 11.82
N THR A 16 13.89 -10.45 10.80
CA THR A 16 15.10 -11.27 10.92
C THR A 16 16.25 -10.51 11.59
N PHE A 17 16.34 -9.20 11.38
CA PHE A 17 17.37 -8.34 11.98
C PHE A 17 17.01 -7.87 13.40
N VAL A 18 15.72 -7.83 13.72
CA VAL A 18 15.23 -7.30 15.00
C VAL A 18 15.23 -8.36 16.10
N LYS A 19 14.99 -9.63 15.75
CA LYS A 19 14.89 -10.74 16.72
C LYS A 19 16.13 -10.90 17.61
N GLU A 20 17.31 -10.55 17.12
CA GLU A 20 18.58 -10.73 17.81
C GLU A 20 19.02 -9.48 18.62
N ALA A 21 18.22 -8.42 18.64
CA ALA A 21 18.57 -7.14 19.24
C ALA A 21 17.43 -6.56 20.12
N PRO A 22 17.33 -6.93 21.42
CA PRO A 22 16.28 -6.45 22.31
C PRO A 22 16.19 -4.92 22.44
N ASP A 23 17.34 -4.24 22.48
CA ASP A 23 17.41 -2.76 22.56
C ASP A 23 16.78 -2.12 21.33
N LEU A 24 16.96 -2.74 20.17
CA LEU A 24 16.38 -2.29 18.92
C LEU A 24 14.85 -2.42 18.92
N THR A 25 14.34 -3.51 19.50
CA THR A 25 12.88 -3.71 19.66
C THR A 25 12.25 -2.60 20.50
N THR A 26 12.90 -2.20 21.59
CA THR A 26 12.46 -1.10 22.44
C THR A 26 12.47 0.24 21.70
N LEU A 27 13.53 0.52 20.92
CA LEU A 27 13.63 1.73 20.11
C LEU A 27 12.51 1.79 19.05
N ILE A 28 12.26 0.69 18.35
CA ILE A 28 11.23 0.59 17.31
C ILE A 28 9.84 0.79 17.93
N ALA A 29 9.56 0.14 19.05
CA ALA A 29 8.29 0.27 19.76
C ALA A 29 8.04 1.72 20.25
N THR A 30 9.09 2.38 20.72
CA THR A 30 9.02 3.79 21.16
C THR A 30 8.73 4.73 19.99
N ARG A 31 9.34 4.49 18.82
CA ARG A 31 9.09 5.29 17.61
C ARG A 31 7.70 5.05 17.02
N GLY A 32 7.27 3.79 17.00
CA GLY A 32 5.97 3.35 16.51
C GLY A 32 5.70 3.52 15.02
N THR A 33 6.28 4.53 14.38
CA THR A 33 6.12 4.82 12.95
C THR A 33 7.31 5.62 12.40
N SER A 34 7.40 5.72 11.07
CA SER A 34 8.32 6.66 10.42
C SER A 34 7.64 8.03 10.30
N HIS A 35 8.39 9.10 10.55
CA HIS A 35 7.91 10.48 10.43
C HIS A 35 8.55 11.15 9.21
N TYR A 36 7.71 11.70 8.35
CA TYR A 36 8.15 12.36 7.13
C TYR A 36 7.88 13.86 7.23
N PHE A 37 8.96 14.64 7.30
CA PHE A 37 8.93 16.09 7.26
C PHE A 37 9.43 16.57 5.90
N HIS A 38 9.25 17.84 5.62
CA HIS A 38 9.80 18.41 4.42
C HIS A 38 11.34 18.39 4.45
N GLY A 39 11.95 17.62 3.54
CA GLY A 39 13.41 17.48 3.44
C GLY A 39 14.06 16.64 4.55
N LEU A 40 13.27 16.01 5.44
CA LEU A 40 13.78 15.13 6.50
C LEU A 40 12.84 13.95 6.71
N ALA A 41 13.38 12.74 6.71
CA ALA A 41 12.66 11.55 7.15
C ALA A 41 13.32 10.98 8.40
N ILE A 42 12.53 10.70 9.43
CA ILE A 42 12.96 9.98 10.63
C ILE A 42 12.35 8.59 10.54
N PRO A 43 13.11 7.58 10.09
CA PRO A 43 12.57 6.25 9.92
C PRO A 43 12.33 5.57 11.28
N MET A 44 11.30 4.72 11.35
CA MET A 44 11.04 3.87 12.51
C MET A 44 12.20 2.91 12.76
N LEU A 45 12.70 2.30 11.70
CA LEU A 45 13.88 1.44 11.74
C LEU A 45 15.17 2.27 11.53
N PRO A 46 16.29 1.91 12.17
CA PRO A 46 17.59 2.46 11.80
C PRO A 46 17.88 2.34 10.30
N GLU A 47 18.55 3.33 9.74
CA GLU A 47 18.78 3.40 8.29
C GLU A 47 19.50 2.16 7.75
N VAL A 48 20.47 1.63 8.48
CA VAL A 48 21.21 0.40 8.11
C VAL A 48 20.25 -0.78 7.91
N LEU A 49 19.24 -0.93 8.79
CA LEU A 49 18.25 -2.00 8.68
C LEU A 49 17.29 -1.75 7.53
N THR A 50 16.87 -0.52 7.35
CA THR A 50 16.00 -0.13 6.22
C THR A 50 16.68 -0.46 4.90
N GLN A 51 17.96 -0.14 4.77
CA GLN A 51 18.73 -0.44 3.57
C GLN A 51 18.98 -1.93 3.37
N SER A 52 19.26 -2.69 4.45
CA SER A 52 19.49 -4.13 4.40
C SER A 52 18.24 -4.92 4.02
N ALA A 53 17.07 -4.50 4.53
CA ALA A 53 15.79 -5.13 4.25
C ALA A 53 15.18 -4.71 2.90
N ALA A 54 15.61 -3.58 2.32
CA ALA A 54 15.03 -3.06 1.08
C ALA A 54 15.09 -4.08 -0.06
N LEU A 55 13.97 -4.23 -0.77
CA LEU A 55 13.83 -5.14 -1.92
C LEU A 55 14.50 -4.54 -3.17
N ARG A 56 15.84 -4.52 -3.16
CA ARG A 56 16.62 -3.98 -4.29
C ARG A 56 16.56 -4.93 -5.48
N PRO A 57 16.57 -4.39 -6.71
CA PRO A 57 16.64 -5.22 -7.91
C PRO A 57 17.86 -6.13 -7.92
N LEU A 58 17.66 -7.36 -8.38
CA LEU A 58 18.70 -8.39 -8.58
C LEU A 58 19.40 -8.88 -7.31
N GLU A 59 18.91 -8.49 -6.13
CA GLU A 59 19.39 -9.00 -4.84
C GLU A 59 18.38 -9.97 -4.22
N ASP A 60 18.87 -11.01 -3.57
CA ASP A 60 18.06 -11.93 -2.78
C ASP A 60 17.71 -11.28 -1.44
N LYS A 61 16.39 -11.15 -1.14
CA LYS A 61 15.90 -10.49 0.06
C LYS A 61 14.78 -11.28 0.72
N ASN A 62 14.81 -11.29 2.05
CA ASN A 62 13.71 -11.85 2.85
C ASN A 62 12.45 -10.99 2.69
N ALA A 63 11.34 -11.65 2.43
CA ALA A 63 10.05 -10.99 2.27
C ALA A 63 8.92 -11.83 2.87
N LEU A 64 7.90 -11.15 3.38
CA LEU A 64 6.58 -11.72 3.58
C LEU A 64 5.86 -11.68 2.24
N VAL A 65 5.50 -12.83 1.70
CA VAL A 65 4.87 -12.97 0.39
C VAL A 65 3.42 -13.39 0.57
N CYS A 66 2.51 -12.55 0.08
CA CYS A 66 1.09 -12.83 0.00
C CYS A 66 0.74 -13.12 -1.48
N ARG A 67 0.21 -14.32 -1.77
CA ARG A 67 -0.30 -14.68 -3.09
C ARG A 67 -1.81 -14.73 -3.03
N LEU A 68 -2.46 -14.08 -3.98
CA LEU A 68 -3.91 -13.89 -4.05
C LEU A 68 -4.41 -14.44 -5.39
N LEU A 69 -5.46 -15.24 -5.36
CA LEU A 69 -6.25 -15.57 -6.56
C LEU A 69 -7.43 -14.62 -6.60
N ILE A 70 -7.56 -13.91 -7.71
CA ILE A 70 -8.56 -12.86 -7.92
C ILE A 70 -9.40 -13.24 -9.12
N SER A 71 -10.71 -13.27 -8.95
CA SER A 71 -11.64 -13.54 -10.05
C SER A 71 -11.74 -12.36 -11.03
N THR A 72 -12.33 -12.57 -12.17
CA THR A 72 -12.61 -11.52 -13.17
C THR A 72 -13.46 -10.38 -12.61
N GLU A 73 -14.30 -10.66 -11.61
CA GLU A 73 -15.11 -9.67 -10.91
C GLU A 73 -14.35 -8.94 -9.79
N GLY A 74 -13.09 -9.32 -9.52
CA GLY A 74 -12.25 -8.70 -8.48
C GLY A 74 -12.39 -9.33 -7.09
N ALA A 75 -13.12 -10.45 -6.94
CA ALA A 75 -13.20 -11.17 -5.68
C ALA A 75 -11.90 -11.92 -5.39
N ILE A 76 -11.39 -11.83 -4.17
CA ILE A 76 -10.30 -12.68 -3.71
C ILE A 76 -10.91 -14.05 -3.36
N THR A 77 -10.56 -15.07 -4.13
CA THR A 77 -11.10 -16.43 -4.02
C THR A 77 -10.23 -17.36 -3.19
N ASP A 78 -8.92 -17.09 -3.16
CA ASP A 78 -7.96 -17.83 -2.37
C ASP A 78 -6.75 -16.95 -2.02
N SER A 79 -6.06 -17.28 -0.92
CA SER A 79 -4.83 -16.59 -0.55
C SER A 79 -3.88 -17.48 0.23
N SER A 80 -2.60 -17.26 0.05
CA SER A 80 -1.55 -17.88 0.83
C SER A 80 -0.51 -16.87 1.27
N ILE A 81 -0.01 -17.05 2.51
CA ILE A 81 0.97 -16.14 3.12
C ILE A 81 2.16 -16.98 3.57
N GLN A 82 3.36 -16.57 3.21
CA GLN A 82 4.59 -17.26 3.58
C GLN A 82 5.78 -16.32 3.65
N LEU A 83 6.75 -16.67 4.47
CA LEU A 83 8.09 -16.08 4.41
C LEU A 83 8.84 -16.72 3.23
N ALA A 84 9.52 -15.89 2.44
CA ALA A 84 10.28 -16.35 1.28
C ALA A 84 11.48 -15.45 1.01
N ILE A 85 12.44 -15.98 0.28
CA ILE A 85 13.49 -15.17 -0.34
C ILE A 85 13.01 -14.83 -1.75
N ILE A 86 13.02 -13.54 -2.07
CA ILE A 86 12.66 -13.05 -3.39
C ILE A 86 13.80 -12.30 -4.03
N ARG A 87 13.79 -12.24 -5.36
CA ARG A 87 14.70 -11.42 -6.16
C ARG A 87 13.86 -10.52 -7.07
N SER A 88 13.80 -9.23 -6.74
CA SER A 88 13.12 -8.24 -7.57
C SER A 88 13.82 -8.10 -8.92
N LYS A 89 13.08 -7.95 -10.00
CA LYS A 89 13.62 -7.77 -11.35
C LYS A 89 13.97 -6.31 -11.63
N ALA A 90 13.11 -5.39 -11.19
CA ALA A 90 13.27 -3.96 -11.44
C ALA A 90 12.67 -3.14 -10.29
N LYS A 91 13.08 -1.88 -10.24
CA LYS A 91 12.47 -0.83 -9.42
C LYS A 91 11.95 0.24 -10.37
N LEU A 92 10.64 0.32 -10.51
CA LEU A 92 9.99 1.29 -11.37
C LEU A 92 9.51 2.49 -10.54
N SER A 93 9.63 3.67 -11.09
CA SER A 93 9.00 4.86 -10.52
C SER A 93 7.51 4.92 -10.89
N TYR A 94 6.73 5.63 -10.11
CA TYR A 94 5.31 5.85 -10.43
C TYR A 94 5.13 6.54 -11.78
N GLN A 95 6.07 7.41 -12.18
CA GLN A 95 6.00 8.10 -13.46
C GLN A 95 6.23 7.14 -14.64
N GLU A 96 7.25 6.29 -14.57
CA GLU A 96 7.49 5.26 -15.60
C GLU A 96 6.28 4.35 -15.79
N VAL A 97 5.66 3.91 -14.69
CA VAL A 97 4.44 3.08 -14.75
C VAL A 97 3.28 3.85 -15.37
N GLU A 98 3.11 5.13 -15.01
CA GLU A 98 2.05 5.98 -15.59
C GLU A 98 2.25 6.15 -17.10
N ASP A 99 3.47 6.47 -17.54
CA ASP A 99 3.80 6.66 -18.96
C ASP A 99 3.53 5.38 -19.79
N VAL A 100 3.81 4.20 -19.22
CA VAL A 100 3.49 2.92 -19.85
C VAL A 100 1.98 2.69 -19.94
N LEU A 101 1.23 2.97 -18.88
CA LEU A 101 -0.19 2.67 -18.79
C LEU A 101 -1.08 3.67 -19.52
N THR A 102 -0.69 4.96 -19.58
CA THR A 102 -1.48 6.03 -20.21
C THR A 102 -1.00 6.39 -21.59
N ASP A 103 0.31 6.50 -21.79
CA ASP A 103 0.91 7.01 -23.04
C ASP A 103 1.40 5.87 -23.93
N GLY A 104 1.33 4.63 -23.45
CA GLY A 104 1.78 3.46 -24.22
C GLY A 104 3.28 3.41 -24.42
N ALA A 105 4.07 3.98 -23.51
CA ALA A 105 5.52 3.95 -23.60
C ALA A 105 6.05 2.51 -23.65
N GLU A 106 7.04 2.28 -24.50
CA GLU A 106 7.69 0.97 -24.60
C GLU A 106 8.46 0.65 -23.30
N HIS A 107 8.21 -0.55 -22.74
CA HIS A 107 8.89 -1.02 -21.57
C HIS A 107 8.92 -2.56 -21.52
N GLU A 108 10.01 -3.17 -21.04
CA GLU A 108 10.15 -4.63 -20.97
C GLU A 108 9.05 -5.32 -20.13
N PHE A 109 8.47 -4.61 -19.15
CA PHE A 109 7.38 -5.10 -18.31
C PHE A 109 6.00 -4.55 -18.70
N ALA A 110 5.83 -3.93 -19.88
CA ALA A 110 4.58 -3.29 -20.29
C ALA A 110 3.38 -4.24 -20.21
N GLU A 111 3.53 -5.48 -20.67
CA GLU A 111 2.48 -6.49 -20.61
C GLU A 111 2.11 -6.84 -19.15
N HIS A 112 3.09 -7.02 -18.29
CA HIS A 112 2.86 -7.31 -16.87
C HIS A 112 2.18 -6.14 -16.14
N LEU A 113 2.58 -4.90 -16.46
CA LEU A 113 1.96 -3.69 -15.91
C LEU A 113 0.51 -3.56 -16.36
N LYS A 114 0.20 -3.92 -17.61
CA LYS A 114 -1.17 -3.93 -18.11
C LYS A 114 -2.04 -4.96 -17.37
N TYR A 115 -1.56 -6.20 -17.22
CA TYR A 115 -2.27 -7.21 -16.44
C TYR A 115 -2.46 -6.79 -14.97
N LEU A 116 -1.46 -6.13 -14.38
CA LEU A 116 -1.56 -5.61 -13.02
C LEU A 116 -2.59 -4.47 -12.93
N ASN A 117 -2.67 -3.60 -13.92
CA ASN A 117 -3.66 -2.54 -13.99
C ASN A 117 -5.10 -3.08 -14.16
N ASP A 118 -5.28 -4.11 -14.99
CA ASP A 118 -6.57 -4.77 -15.15
C ASP A 118 -7.02 -5.44 -13.83
N CYS A 119 -6.09 -6.11 -13.14
CA CYS A 119 -6.32 -6.67 -11.82
C CYS A 119 -6.70 -5.59 -10.79
N TYR A 120 -6.00 -4.45 -10.79
CA TYR A 120 -6.32 -3.30 -9.96
C TYR A 120 -7.74 -2.80 -10.21
N GLY A 121 -8.13 -2.64 -11.48
CA GLY A 121 -9.46 -2.19 -11.85
C GLY A 121 -10.57 -3.11 -11.32
N ALA A 122 -10.36 -4.43 -11.42
CA ALA A 122 -11.29 -5.42 -10.90
C ALA A 122 -11.37 -5.39 -9.36
N LEU A 123 -10.23 -5.40 -8.65
CA LEU A 123 -10.17 -5.29 -7.18
C LEU A 123 -10.88 -4.04 -6.68
N ARG A 124 -10.61 -2.91 -7.32
CA ARG A 124 -11.20 -1.63 -6.96
C ARG A 124 -12.71 -1.63 -7.16
N SER A 125 -13.20 -2.06 -8.32
CA SER A 125 -14.63 -2.14 -8.60
C SER A 125 -15.35 -3.07 -7.63
N TRP A 126 -14.73 -4.21 -7.29
CA TRP A 126 -15.25 -5.12 -6.27
C TRP A 126 -15.36 -4.47 -4.89
N ARG A 127 -14.36 -3.70 -4.49
CA ARG A 127 -14.37 -2.99 -3.20
C ARG A 127 -15.39 -1.86 -3.20
N GLU A 128 -15.42 -1.02 -4.23
CA GLU A 128 -16.37 0.10 -4.37
C GLU A 128 -17.82 -0.35 -4.32
N SER A 129 -18.13 -1.53 -4.87
CA SER A 129 -19.49 -2.08 -4.82
C SER A 129 -19.94 -2.56 -3.43
N ARG A 130 -19.03 -2.63 -2.45
CA ARG A 130 -19.26 -3.18 -1.10
C ARG A 130 -18.96 -2.22 0.04
N GLU A 131 -18.13 -1.23 -0.20
CA GLU A 131 -17.75 -0.21 0.78
C GLU A 131 -18.57 1.05 0.53
N LEU A 132 -19.20 1.56 1.60
CA LEU A 132 -20.13 2.70 1.51
C LEU A 132 -19.44 4.01 1.13
N VAL A 133 -18.17 4.19 1.51
CA VAL A 133 -17.44 5.44 1.25
C VAL A 133 -15.97 5.15 0.95
N ILE A 134 -15.52 5.53 -0.24
CA ILE A 134 -14.10 5.65 -0.57
C ILE A 134 -13.79 7.14 -0.63
N GLU A 135 -13.10 7.63 0.39
CA GLU A 135 -12.78 9.04 0.48
C GLU A 135 -11.52 9.36 -0.34
N HIS A 136 -11.68 10.21 -1.34
CA HIS A 136 -10.57 10.79 -2.09
C HIS A 136 -10.23 12.16 -1.51
N ARG A 137 -9.39 12.18 -0.47
CA ARG A 137 -8.85 13.44 0.05
C ARG A 137 -7.70 13.91 -0.82
N PRO A 138 -7.74 15.17 -1.31
CA PRO A 138 -6.59 15.75 -1.96
C PRO A 138 -5.44 15.87 -0.97
N GLU A 139 -4.24 15.47 -1.39
CA GLU A 139 -3.03 15.70 -0.62
C GLU A 139 -2.48 17.08 -0.96
N HIS A 140 -1.94 17.79 0.03
CA HIS A 140 -1.33 19.09 -0.19
C HIS A 140 0.18 18.99 -0.02
N ARG A 141 0.92 19.42 -1.03
CA ARG A 141 2.37 19.47 -1.01
C ARG A 141 2.84 20.89 -0.85
N TRP A 142 3.69 21.12 0.14
CA TRP A 142 4.34 22.40 0.34
C TRP A 142 5.61 22.46 -0.50
N LEU A 143 5.73 23.49 -1.32
CA LEU A 143 6.94 23.78 -2.05
C LEU A 143 7.69 24.87 -1.29
N LEU A 144 8.99 24.64 -1.09
CA LEU A 144 9.83 25.60 -0.40
C LEU A 144 10.70 26.35 -1.41
N ASN A 145 10.92 27.63 -1.14
CA ASN A 145 11.90 28.45 -1.84
C ASN A 145 13.34 28.11 -1.38
N GLU A 146 14.34 28.76 -1.97
CA GLU A 146 15.76 28.59 -1.64
C GLU A 146 16.07 28.88 -0.15
N ARG A 147 15.25 29.70 0.51
CA ARG A 147 15.37 30.04 1.93
C ARG A 147 14.63 29.07 2.85
N LYS A 148 14.14 27.93 2.31
CA LYS A 148 13.35 26.91 3.03
C LYS A 148 12.04 27.45 3.63
N GLN A 149 11.49 28.53 3.09
CA GLN A 149 10.19 29.07 3.44
C GLN A 149 9.13 28.53 2.46
N ILE A 150 7.90 28.41 2.91
CA ILE A 150 6.79 27.95 2.05
C ILE A 150 6.61 28.99 0.93
N ASP A 151 6.85 28.56 -0.31
CA ASP A 151 6.63 29.34 -1.51
C ASP A 151 5.18 29.24 -1.97
N ARG A 152 4.70 27.98 -2.10
CA ARG A 152 3.31 27.68 -2.44
C ARG A 152 2.87 26.32 -1.92
N ILE A 153 1.55 26.15 -1.86
CA ILE A 153 0.91 24.87 -1.54
C ILE A 153 0.23 24.39 -2.82
N GLU A 154 0.59 23.18 -3.25
CA GLU A 154 -0.02 22.53 -4.41
C GLU A 154 -0.93 21.39 -3.97
N GLU A 155 -2.12 21.31 -4.54
CA GLU A 155 -2.95 20.13 -4.44
C GLU A 155 -2.35 19.03 -5.31
N VAL A 156 -2.06 17.89 -4.69
CA VAL A 156 -1.51 16.71 -5.39
C VAL A 156 -2.57 15.62 -5.39
N ARG A 157 -2.99 15.22 -6.57
CA ARG A 157 -3.84 14.04 -6.73
C ARG A 157 -2.98 12.80 -6.95
N LYS A 158 -3.34 11.71 -6.30
CA LYS A 158 -2.67 10.43 -6.53
C LYS A 158 -2.82 10.03 -7.99
N LYS A 159 -1.72 9.60 -8.58
CA LYS A 159 -1.70 9.03 -9.94
C LYS A 159 -2.33 7.63 -9.94
N GLY A 160 -2.74 7.15 -11.11
CA GLY A 160 -3.26 5.80 -11.29
C GLY A 160 -2.30 4.73 -10.78
N SER A 161 -1.01 4.87 -11.07
CA SER A 161 0.05 3.98 -10.59
C SER A 161 0.18 3.92 -9.06
N GLN A 162 -0.06 5.03 -8.35
CA GLN A 162 -0.07 5.05 -6.88
C GLN A 162 -1.30 4.35 -6.31
N LEU A 163 -2.47 4.58 -6.91
CA LEU A 163 -3.73 3.92 -6.53
C LEU A 163 -3.67 2.41 -6.77
N LEU A 164 -2.99 1.98 -7.83
CA LEU A 164 -2.75 0.56 -8.14
C LEU A 164 -1.96 -0.12 -7.01
N VAL A 165 -0.86 0.48 -6.56
CA VAL A 165 -0.06 -0.07 -5.45
C VAL A 165 -0.88 -0.06 -4.15
N GLU A 166 -1.60 1.02 -3.87
CA GLU A 166 -2.47 1.14 -2.70
C GLU A 166 -3.50 0.00 -2.65
N GLU A 167 -4.19 -0.28 -3.77
CA GLU A 167 -5.20 -1.33 -3.82
C GLU A 167 -4.59 -2.72 -3.61
N CYS A 168 -3.42 -3.00 -4.20
CA CYS A 168 -2.70 -4.25 -3.97
C CYS A 168 -2.31 -4.43 -2.50
N MET A 169 -1.89 -3.35 -1.82
CA MET A 169 -1.56 -3.38 -0.39
C MET A 169 -2.79 -3.58 0.48
N VAL A 170 -3.93 -2.93 0.14
CA VAL A 170 -5.20 -3.15 0.84
C VAL A 170 -5.64 -4.61 0.72
N ALA A 171 -5.56 -5.20 -0.49
CA ALA A 171 -5.89 -6.59 -0.72
C ALA A 171 -5.03 -7.54 0.13
N ALA A 172 -3.71 -7.34 0.13
CA ALA A 172 -2.78 -8.13 0.95
C ALA A 172 -3.05 -7.98 2.45
N ASN A 173 -3.25 -6.76 2.94
CA ASN A 173 -3.54 -6.50 4.35
C ASN A 173 -4.84 -7.18 4.81
N ARG A 174 -5.87 -7.18 3.98
CA ARG A 174 -7.14 -7.88 4.28
C ARG A 174 -6.93 -9.39 4.40
N CYS A 175 -6.15 -9.99 3.52
CA CYS A 175 -5.84 -11.43 3.58
C CYS A 175 -5.00 -11.79 4.80
N ILE A 176 -4.00 -10.96 5.14
CA ILE A 176 -3.18 -11.16 6.34
C ILE A 176 -4.04 -11.04 7.60
N ALA A 177 -4.91 -10.03 7.69
CA ALA A 177 -5.82 -9.86 8.81
C ALA A 177 -6.78 -11.06 8.94
N GLN A 178 -7.32 -11.57 7.84
CA GLN A 178 -8.18 -12.75 7.85
C GLN A 178 -7.42 -13.98 8.32
N ALA A 179 -6.20 -14.20 7.83
CA ALA A 179 -5.37 -15.34 8.23
C ALA A 179 -5.02 -15.29 9.74
N LEU A 180 -4.71 -14.10 10.29
CA LEU A 180 -4.49 -13.93 11.72
C LEU A 180 -5.75 -14.26 12.53
N LYS A 181 -6.91 -13.79 12.04
CA LYS A 181 -8.21 -14.06 12.69
C LYS A 181 -8.56 -15.54 12.67
N ASP A 182 -8.38 -16.21 11.53
CA ASP A 182 -8.69 -17.64 11.37
C ASP A 182 -7.77 -18.54 12.23
N ALA A 183 -6.53 -18.08 12.44
CA ALA A 183 -5.56 -18.74 13.30
C ALA A 183 -5.68 -18.33 14.80
N GLU A 184 -6.66 -17.47 15.16
CA GLU A 184 -6.83 -16.91 16.49
C GLU A 184 -5.56 -16.24 17.06
N LEU A 185 -4.74 -15.68 16.17
CA LEU A 185 -3.51 -15.00 16.54
C LEU A 185 -3.76 -13.50 16.83
N PRO A 186 -3.07 -12.94 17.84
CA PRO A 186 -3.15 -11.51 18.11
C PRO A 186 -2.50 -10.72 16.99
N GLY A 187 -3.09 -9.57 16.65
CA GLY A 187 -2.55 -8.66 15.63
C GLY A 187 -3.25 -7.31 15.67
N PRO A 188 -2.67 -6.29 15.03
CA PRO A 188 -3.32 -4.99 14.87
C PRO A 188 -4.41 -5.09 13.79
N PHE A 189 -5.66 -4.90 14.18
CA PHE A 189 -6.80 -4.84 13.28
C PHE A 189 -7.30 -3.41 13.21
N VAL A 190 -7.33 -2.84 11.98
CA VAL A 190 -7.90 -1.52 11.75
C VAL A 190 -9.32 -1.68 11.25
N THR A 191 -10.27 -1.08 11.97
CA THR A 191 -11.68 -1.09 11.59
C THR A 191 -12.22 0.33 11.53
N HIS A 192 -13.15 0.56 10.60
CA HIS A 192 -13.89 1.81 10.52
C HIS A 192 -15.35 1.55 10.89
N ALA A 193 -15.77 2.15 12.00
CA ALA A 193 -17.15 2.00 12.48
C ALA A 193 -18.16 2.83 11.68
N GLY A 194 -17.74 3.49 10.61
CA GLY A 194 -18.57 4.44 9.86
C GLY A 194 -18.80 5.75 10.62
N ILE A 195 -19.96 6.36 10.39
CA ILE A 195 -20.32 7.61 11.04
C ILE A 195 -20.62 7.34 12.53
N ARG A 196 -20.00 8.11 13.41
CA ARG A 196 -20.25 8.03 14.85
C ARG A 196 -21.72 8.25 15.13
N ARG A 197 -22.32 7.43 16.01
CA ARG A 197 -23.76 7.51 16.34
C ARG A 197 -24.18 8.87 16.86
N ASP A 198 -23.32 9.50 17.68
CA ASP A 198 -23.54 10.85 18.24
C ASP A 198 -23.46 11.97 17.19
N ARG A 199 -22.95 11.68 15.98
CA ARG A 199 -22.87 12.61 14.83
C ARG A 199 -23.72 12.19 13.63
N ALA A 200 -24.59 11.21 13.81
CA ALA A 200 -25.42 10.68 12.70
C ALA A 200 -26.34 11.74 12.13
N ASP A 201 -26.91 12.62 12.97
CA ASP A 201 -27.82 13.67 12.51
C ASP A 201 -27.09 14.78 11.76
N GLU A 202 -25.89 15.20 12.22
CA GLU A 202 -25.00 16.12 11.48
C GLU A 202 -24.64 15.56 10.11
N ALA A 203 -24.30 14.28 10.06
CA ALA A 203 -23.95 13.62 8.81
C ALA A 203 -25.15 13.52 7.85
N ARG A 204 -26.34 13.26 8.37
CA ARG A 204 -27.57 13.22 7.58
C ARG A 204 -27.90 14.61 7.03
N GLU A 205 -27.79 15.65 7.84
CA GLU A 205 -28.00 17.04 7.42
C GLU A 205 -26.99 17.44 6.33
N PHE A 206 -25.72 17.08 6.52
CA PHE A 206 -24.69 17.31 5.52
C PHE A 206 -25.01 16.62 4.19
N LEU A 207 -25.34 15.33 4.20
CA LEU A 207 -25.70 14.59 2.99
C LEU A 207 -26.92 15.18 2.28
N THR A 208 -27.95 15.58 3.03
CA THR A 208 -29.16 16.22 2.46
C THR A 208 -28.88 17.58 1.82
N ARG A 209 -27.79 18.25 2.24
CA ARG A 209 -27.43 19.59 1.73
C ARG A 209 -26.57 19.52 0.46
N PHE A 210 -25.86 18.40 0.22
CA PHE A 210 -24.88 18.25 -0.86
C PHE A 210 -25.20 17.13 -1.86
N LEU A 211 -26.27 16.39 -1.64
CA LEU A 211 -26.86 15.42 -2.58
C LEU A 211 -28.24 15.89 -3.04
#